data_b8a4821f21f56efa0dab14babe25411f
#
_entry.id   b8a4821f21f56efa0dab14babe25411f
#
_cell.length_a   1.000
_cell.length_b   1.000
_cell.length_c   1.000
_cell.angle_alpha   90.00
_cell.angle_beta   90.00
_cell.angle_gamma   90.00
#
_symmetry.space_group_name_H-M   'P 1'
#
loop_
_entity.id
_entity.type
_entity.pdbx_description
1 polymer ?
#
loop_
_entity_poly.entity_id
_entity_poly.type
_entity_poly.pdbx_seq_one_letter_code
_entity_poly.pdbx_strand_id
1 'polypeptide(L)'
;MPERPRYMISVAADLVGMHPQTLRMYEAKGLVRPGRTPGGTRLYSDADIDRLRLIHRLTTELGLNLAGVEHVLRLQDELNKARVRMERIERELRDEIAEVHRSYRREVVLYRPARHPAPRR
;
A
#
# COMPACT_ATOMS: atom_id res chain seq x y z
N MET A 1 8.62 -6.36 15.23
CA MET A 1 7.44 -6.03 14.43
C MET A 1 6.23 -6.08 15.31
N PRO A 2 5.52 -4.98 15.41
CA PRO A 2 4.31 -5.02 16.22
C PRO A 2 3.32 -5.97 15.59
N GLU A 3 2.61 -6.67 16.44
CA GLU A 3 1.61 -7.57 15.95
C GLU A 3 0.41 -6.77 15.51
N ARG A 4 -0.10 -7.09 14.35
CA ARG A 4 -1.28 -6.44 13.85
C ARG A 4 -2.50 -7.12 14.43
N PRO A 5 -3.55 -6.36 14.74
CA PRO A 5 -4.79 -6.97 15.18
C PRO A 5 -5.27 -7.99 14.16
N ARG A 6 -5.80 -9.08 14.67
CA ARG A 6 -6.34 -10.13 13.82
C ARG A 6 -7.63 -10.62 14.43
N TYR A 7 -8.57 -10.91 13.58
CA TYR A 7 -9.92 -11.21 14.00
C TYR A 7 -10.36 -12.55 13.44
N MET A 8 -11.00 -13.35 14.29
CA MET A 8 -11.64 -14.56 13.82
C MET A 8 -12.84 -14.18 12.99
N ILE A 9 -13.31 -15.13 12.17
CA ILE A 9 -14.34 -14.83 11.19
C ILE A 9 -15.63 -14.27 11.79
N SER A 10 -16.03 -14.75 12.96
CA SER A 10 -17.25 -14.24 13.58
C SER A 10 -17.11 -12.77 13.95
N VAL A 11 -15.96 -12.38 14.48
CA VAL A 11 -15.70 -10.99 14.83
C VAL A 11 -15.57 -10.14 13.59
N ALA A 12 -14.83 -10.64 12.60
CA ALA A 12 -14.67 -9.91 11.35
C ALA A 12 -16.03 -9.65 10.70
N ALA A 13 -16.88 -10.67 10.67
CA ALA A 13 -18.21 -10.53 10.08
C ALA A 13 -19.02 -9.47 10.80
N ASP A 14 -18.95 -9.45 12.13
CA ASP A 14 -19.64 -8.42 12.90
C ASP A 14 -19.12 -7.02 12.58
N LEU A 15 -17.80 -6.89 12.47
CA LEU A 15 -17.19 -5.59 12.22
C LEU A 15 -17.62 -5.01 10.87
N VAL A 16 -17.83 -5.86 9.89
CA VAL A 16 -18.17 -5.38 8.55
C VAL A 16 -19.67 -5.50 8.24
N GLY A 17 -20.46 -6.05 9.17
CA GLY A 17 -21.90 -6.15 8.97
C GLY A 17 -22.30 -7.17 7.93
N MET A 18 -21.54 -8.26 7.81
CA MET A 18 -21.82 -9.32 6.86
C MET A 18 -21.96 -10.65 7.58
N HIS A 19 -22.59 -11.60 6.90
CA HIS A 19 -22.69 -12.96 7.41
C HIS A 19 -21.35 -13.68 7.25
N PRO A 20 -20.94 -14.50 8.22
CA PRO A 20 -19.67 -15.23 8.08
C PRO A 20 -19.59 -16.05 6.81
N GLN A 21 -20.71 -16.62 6.37
CA GLN A 21 -20.72 -17.41 5.15
C GLN A 21 -20.36 -16.56 3.93
N THR A 22 -20.75 -15.27 3.95
CA THR A 22 -20.41 -14.38 2.87
C THR A 22 -18.90 -14.16 2.83
N LEU A 23 -18.26 -14.05 4.00
CA LEU A 23 -16.81 -13.92 4.06
C LEU A 23 -16.12 -15.15 3.50
N ARG A 24 -16.65 -16.34 3.82
CA ARG A 24 -16.10 -17.57 3.27
C ARG A 24 -16.23 -17.62 1.75
N MET A 25 -17.36 -17.14 1.25
CA MET A 25 -17.57 -17.10 -0.20
C MET A 25 -16.58 -16.15 -0.87
N TYR A 26 -16.35 -15.00 -0.28
CA TYR A 26 -15.40 -14.05 -0.84
C TYR A 26 -13.98 -14.60 -0.84
N GLU A 27 -13.63 -15.33 0.22
CA GLU A 27 -12.33 -15.98 0.25
C GLU A 27 -12.22 -17.04 -0.86
N ALA A 28 -13.27 -17.84 -1.02
CA ALA A 28 -13.27 -18.85 -2.06
C ALA A 28 -13.13 -18.26 -3.46
N LYS A 29 -13.62 -17.04 -3.64
CA LYS A 29 -13.50 -16.32 -4.92
C LYS A 29 -12.19 -15.57 -5.04
N GLY A 30 -11.36 -15.60 -4.02
CA GLY A 30 -10.08 -14.93 -4.06
C GLY A 30 -10.15 -13.44 -3.83
N LEU A 31 -11.27 -12.92 -3.35
CA LEU A 31 -11.43 -11.49 -3.12
C LEU A 31 -10.75 -11.03 -1.85
N VAL A 32 -10.58 -11.92 -0.90
CA VAL A 32 -9.91 -11.63 0.36
C VAL A 32 -9.10 -12.85 0.74
N ARG A 33 -7.97 -12.64 1.40
CA ARG A 33 -7.06 -13.74 1.76
C ARG A 33 -6.68 -13.63 3.22
N PRO A 34 -7.52 -14.12 4.13
CA PRO A 34 -7.15 -14.08 5.54
C PRO A 34 -5.99 -15.02 5.82
N GLY A 35 -5.20 -14.67 6.84
CA GLY A 35 -4.18 -15.57 7.31
C GLY A 35 -4.82 -16.77 8.02
N ARG A 36 -3.98 -17.72 8.39
CA ARG A 36 -4.46 -18.88 9.12
C ARG A 36 -3.51 -19.19 10.26
N THR A 37 -4.10 -19.67 11.36
CA THR A 37 -3.29 -20.17 12.45
C THR A 37 -2.71 -21.53 12.04
N PRO A 38 -1.73 -22.04 12.78
CA PRO A 38 -1.24 -23.39 12.51
C PRO A 38 -2.35 -24.44 12.52
N GLY A 39 -3.40 -24.21 13.28
CA GLY A 39 -4.55 -25.13 13.31
C GLY A 39 -5.54 -24.91 12.18
N GLY A 40 -5.28 -23.97 11.26
CA GLY A 40 -6.15 -23.76 10.12
C GLY A 40 -7.26 -22.76 10.31
N THR A 41 -7.29 -22.07 11.45
CA THR A 41 -8.33 -21.08 11.72
C THR A 41 -8.04 -19.78 10.97
N ARG A 42 -9.06 -19.21 10.33
CA ARG A 42 -8.92 -17.95 9.60
C ARG A 42 -8.72 -16.80 10.56
N LEU A 43 -7.79 -15.92 10.20
CA LEU A 43 -7.54 -14.68 10.94
C LEU A 43 -7.52 -13.52 9.97
N TYR A 44 -8.41 -12.57 10.20
CA TYR A 44 -8.55 -11.41 9.32
C TYR A 44 -7.78 -10.23 9.91
N SER A 45 -6.92 -9.63 9.10
CA SER A 45 -6.16 -8.45 9.52
C SER A 45 -7.01 -7.19 9.35
N ASP A 46 -6.50 -6.07 9.86
CA ASP A 46 -7.16 -4.80 9.65
C ASP A 46 -7.27 -4.47 8.16
N ALA A 47 -6.24 -4.83 7.39
CA ALA A 47 -6.30 -4.63 5.94
C ALA A 47 -7.39 -5.47 5.31
N ASP A 48 -7.56 -6.70 5.80
CA ASP A 48 -8.65 -7.56 5.32
C ASP A 48 -10.01 -6.95 5.66
N ILE A 49 -10.13 -6.37 6.85
CA ILE A 49 -11.38 -5.73 7.26
C ILE A 49 -11.68 -4.55 6.33
N ASP A 50 -10.69 -3.74 6.03
CA ASP A 50 -10.87 -2.62 5.11
C ASP A 50 -11.30 -3.09 3.73
N ARG A 51 -10.70 -4.18 3.27
CA ARG A 51 -11.05 -4.75 1.97
C ARG A 51 -12.49 -5.25 1.97
N LEU A 52 -12.90 -5.91 3.03
CA LEU A 52 -14.28 -6.37 3.15
C LEU A 52 -15.26 -5.22 3.19
N ARG A 53 -14.90 -4.12 3.87
CA ARG A 53 -15.75 -2.94 3.89
C ARG A 53 -15.89 -2.33 2.50
N LEU A 54 -14.81 -2.34 1.73
CA LEU A 54 -14.87 -1.86 0.36
C LEU A 54 -15.79 -2.73 -0.48
N ILE A 55 -15.65 -4.05 -0.36
CA ILE A 55 -16.52 -4.97 -1.09
C ILE A 55 -17.97 -4.72 -0.73
N HIS A 56 -18.25 -4.56 0.55
CA HIS A 56 -19.61 -4.31 1.02
C HIS A 56 -20.17 -3.04 0.40
N ARG A 57 -19.37 -1.99 0.37
CA ARG A 57 -19.79 -0.71 -0.19
C ARG A 57 -20.03 -0.82 -1.70
N LEU A 58 -19.15 -1.53 -2.39
CA LEU A 58 -19.30 -1.70 -3.84
C LEU A 58 -20.58 -2.46 -4.19
N THR A 59 -20.94 -3.43 -3.37
CA THR A 59 -22.14 -4.22 -3.63
C THR A 59 -23.40 -3.52 -3.20
N THR A 60 -23.41 -2.87 -2.03
CA THR A 60 -24.64 -2.30 -1.48
C THR A 60 -24.89 -0.90 -1.96
N GLU A 61 -23.87 -0.06 -2.04
CA GLU A 61 -24.08 1.34 -2.43
C GLU A 61 -23.99 1.54 -3.92
N LEU A 62 -23.07 0.86 -4.59
CA LEU A 62 -22.89 1.02 -6.03
C LEU A 62 -23.57 -0.06 -6.83
N GLY A 63 -24.08 -1.09 -6.17
CA GLY A 63 -24.83 -2.13 -6.85
C GLY A 63 -24.01 -2.99 -7.79
N LEU A 64 -22.70 -3.07 -7.59
CA LEU A 64 -21.87 -3.88 -8.47
C LEU A 64 -22.11 -5.37 -8.21
N ASN A 65 -22.11 -6.14 -9.28
CA ASN A 65 -22.15 -7.59 -9.13
C ASN A 65 -20.74 -8.09 -8.80
N LEU A 66 -20.62 -9.38 -8.57
CA LEU A 66 -19.35 -9.93 -8.13
C LEU A 66 -18.24 -9.73 -9.14
N ALA A 67 -18.55 -9.86 -10.44
CA ALA A 67 -17.55 -9.64 -11.48
C ALA A 67 -17.03 -8.20 -11.45
N GLY A 68 -17.93 -7.24 -11.25
CA GLY A 68 -17.54 -5.84 -11.12
C GLY A 68 -16.67 -5.60 -9.91
N VAL A 69 -17.02 -6.23 -8.78
CA VAL A 69 -16.22 -6.12 -7.56
C VAL A 69 -14.81 -6.65 -7.80
N GLU A 70 -14.71 -7.83 -8.43
CA GLU A 70 -13.40 -8.39 -8.75
C GLU A 70 -12.57 -7.44 -9.59
N HIS A 71 -13.20 -6.80 -10.56
CA HIS A 71 -12.52 -5.88 -11.45
C HIS A 71 -12.00 -4.67 -10.69
N VAL A 72 -12.84 -4.08 -9.84
CA VAL A 72 -12.45 -2.91 -9.06
C VAL A 72 -11.30 -3.26 -8.12
N LEU A 73 -11.38 -4.41 -7.45
CA LEU A 73 -10.33 -4.81 -6.53
C LEU A 73 -9.01 -5.03 -7.26
N ARG A 74 -9.05 -5.61 -8.45
CA ARG A 74 -7.83 -5.80 -9.23
C ARG A 74 -7.21 -4.47 -9.61
N LEU A 75 -8.03 -3.53 -10.06
CA LEU A 75 -7.55 -2.22 -10.43
C LEU A 75 -6.97 -1.48 -9.22
N GLN A 76 -7.60 -1.65 -8.06
CA GLN A 76 -7.10 -1.02 -6.85
C GLN A 76 -5.75 -1.61 -6.44
N ASP A 77 -5.59 -2.92 -6.57
CA ASP A 77 -4.32 -3.56 -6.27
C ASP A 77 -3.23 -3.06 -7.22
N GLU A 78 -3.55 -2.92 -8.49
CA GLU A 78 -2.59 -2.41 -9.46
C GLU A 78 -2.23 -0.96 -9.19
N LEU A 79 -3.23 -0.17 -8.79
CA LEU A 79 -2.98 1.22 -8.43
C LEU A 79 -2.07 1.32 -7.22
N ASN A 80 -2.29 0.48 -6.21
CA ASN A 80 -1.44 0.47 -5.04
C ASN A 80 0.00 0.08 -5.39
N LYS A 81 0.17 -0.91 -6.26
CA LYS A 81 1.51 -1.31 -6.69
C LYS A 81 2.20 -0.18 -7.45
N ALA A 82 1.45 0.51 -8.29
CA ALA A 82 2.00 1.64 -9.04
C ALA A 82 2.41 2.77 -8.11
N ARG A 83 1.59 3.03 -7.09
CA ARG A 83 1.91 4.07 -6.12
C ARG A 83 3.17 3.75 -5.33
N VAL A 84 3.30 2.52 -4.89
CA VAL A 84 4.50 2.10 -4.15
C VAL A 84 5.73 2.23 -5.03
N ARG A 85 5.61 1.83 -6.29
CA ARG A 85 6.72 1.94 -7.24
C ARG A 85 7.09 3.39 -7.46
N MET A 86 6.10 4.26 -7.59
CA MET A 86 6.33 5.69 -7.77
C MET A 86 7.06 6.28 -6.58
N GLU A 87 6.62 5.93 -5.37
CA GLU A 87 7.26 6.43 -4.16
C GLU A 87 8.71 6.00 -4.08
N ARG A 88 8.98 4.76 -4.49
CA ARG A 88 10.35 4.26 -4.50
C ARG A 88 11.20 5.01 -5.50
N ILE A 89 10.66 5.24 -6.70
CA ILE A 89 11.39 5.98 -7.73
C ILE A 89 11.66 7.40 -7.26
N GLU A 90 10.70 8.02 -6.64
CA GLU A 90 10.89 9.37 -6.10
C GLU A 90 11.99 9.42 -5.05
N ARG A 91 12.02 8.41 -4.17
CA ARG A 91 13.07 8.37 -3.15
C ARG A 91 14.44 8.18 -3.79
N GLU A 92 14.53 7.26 -4.75
CA GLU A 92 15.79 7.02 -5.43
C GLU A 92 16.26 8.27 -6.17
N LEU A 93 15.35 8.97 -6.79
CA LEU A 93 15.70 10.19 -7.50
C LEU A 93 16.17 11.28 -6.55
N ARG A 94 15.49 11.44 -5.42
CA ARG A 94 15.92 12.40 -4.42
C ARG A 94 17.30 12.06 -3.90
N ASP A 95 17.56 10.78 -3.68
CA ASP A 95 18.86 10.35 -3.19
C ASP A 95 19.94 10.63 -4.23
N GLU A 96 19.66 10.39 -5.50
CA GLU A 96 20.60 10.69 -6.56
C GLU A 96 20.89 12.19 -6.66
N ILE A 97 19.83 12.98 -6.58
CA ILE A 97 20.00 14.44 -6.62
C ILE A 97 20.85 14.91 -5.45
N ALA A 98 20.58 14.36 -4.26
CA ALA A 98 21.38 14.73 -3.09
C ALA A 98 22.83 14.33 -3.27
N GLU A 99 23.07 13.17 -3.85
CA GLU A 99 24.45 12.71 -4.08
C GLU A 99 25.16 13.60 -5.09
N VAL A 100 24.47 13.98 -6.16
CA VAL A 100 25.04 14.88 -7.15
C VAL A 100 25.37 16.22 -6.51
N HIS A 101 24.48 16.72 -5.68
CA HIS A 101 24.72 17.97 -4.98
C HIS A 101 25.95 17.89 -4.08
N ARG A 102 26.08 16.81 -3.33
CA ARG A 102 27.25 16.65 -2.46
C ARG A 102 28.53 16.54 -3.28
N SER A 103 28.48 15.80 -4.36
CA SER A 103 29.64 15.63 -5.21
C SER A 103 30.05 16.95 -5.85
N TYR A 104 29.08 17.69 -6.35
CA TYR A 104 29.36 18.97 -6.96
C TYR A 104 29.96 19.93 -5.96
N ARG A 105 29.40 19.99 -4.78
CA ARG A 105 29.91 20.89 -3.75
C ARG A 105 31.32 20.54 -3.35
N ARG A 106 31.60 19.23 -3.26
CA ARG A 106 32.92 18.78 -2.90
C ARG A 106 33.92 19.14 -3.97
N GLU A 107 33.57 18.99 -5.22
CA GLU A 107 34.43 19.31 -6.32
C GLU A 107 34.72 20.81 -6.38
N VAL A 108 33.71 21.61 -6.13
CA VAL A 108 33.89 23.06 -6.14
C VAL A 108 34.86 23.46 -5.05
N VAL A 109 34.74 22.85 -3.88
CA VAL A 109 35.67 23.16 -2.80
C VAL A 109 37.09 22.77 -3.14
N LEU A 110 37.25 21.55 -3.67
CA LEU A 110 38.58 21.03 -3.99
C LEU A 110 39.23 21.81 -5.14
N TYR A 111 38.42 22.28 -6.05
CA TYR A 111 38.91 22.93 -7.23
C TYR A 111 38.96 24.45 -7.08
N ARG A 112 38.81 24.92 -5.87
CA ARG A 112 38.72 26.35 -5.68
C ARG A 112 39.99 27.01 -6.15
N PRO A 113 39.89 27.98 -7.02
CA PRO A 113 41.08 28.66 -7.49
C PRO A 113 41.72 29.42 -6.37
N ALA A 114 43.00 29.65 -6.53
CA ALA A 114 43.72 30.31 -5.53
C ALA A 114 43.02 31.58 -5.13
N ARG A 115 42.42 32.22 -6.05
CA ARG A 115 41.69 33.32 -5.69
C ARG A 115 41.12 34.02 -6.82
N HIS A 116 39.93 34.37 -6.63
CA HIS A 116 39.25 35.22 -7.55
C HIS A 116 39.13 36.56 -6.95
N PRO A 117 39.55 37.57 -7.66
CA PRO A 117 39.28 38.89 -7.12
C PRO A 117 37.80 39.06 -7.00
N ALA A 118 37.41 39.76 -5.97
CA ALA A 118 36.02 40.08 -5.81
C ALA A 118 35.55 40.90 -7.00
N PRO A 119 34.31 40.68 -7.40
CA PRO A 119 33.83 41.51 -8.50
C PRO A 119 33.87 42.94 -8.13
N ARG A 120 34.22 43.72 -9.11
CA ARG A 120 34.29 45.07 -8.84
C ARG A 120 32.99 45.68 -9.00
N ARG A 121 32.72 46.63 -8.29
CA ARG A 121 31.44 47.21 -8.35
C ARG A 121 31.42 48.34 -9.19
#